data_17a3bd28f06c6505d80d154ae3d34ff0
#
_entry.id   17a3bd28f06c6505d80d154ae3d34ff0
#
_cell.length_a   1.000
_cell.length_b   1.000
_cell.length_c   1.000
_cell.angle_alpha   90.00
_cell.angle_beta   90.00
_cell.angle_gamma   90.00
#
_symmetry.space_group_name_H-M   'P 1'
#
loop_
_entity.id
_entity.type
_entity.pdbx_description
1 polymer ?
#
loop_
_entity_poly.entity_id
_entity_poly.type
_entity_poly.pdbx_seq_one_letter_code
_entity_poly.pdbx_strand_id
1 'polypeptide(L)'
;GPACYDLASLLHDCYHRFDQSTVERWRAAWLVRSGFDLDPERVPRLVDLTAIQRQLKAVGIFARLQLRDGKTTHLRWIGTVLEALIERSAHYPDLAPLHTELKRLAPLAAQRFAAV
;
A
#
# COMPACT_ATOMS: atom_id res chain seq x y z
N GLY A 1 0.06 13.68 -5.10
CA GLY A 1 0.89 14.25 -6.14
C GLY A 1 2.32 13.76 -6.10
N PRO A 2 3.18 14.21 -7.01
CA PRO A 2 4.56 13.75 -7.07
C PRO A 2 5.35 13.97 -5.78
N ALA A 3 5.06 15.04 -5.04
CA ALA A 3 5.74 15.33 -3.79
C ALA A 3 5.55 14.24 -2.73
N CYS A 4 4.39 13.58 -2.74
CA CYS A 4 4.08 12.53 -1.78
C CYS A 4 4.50 11.14 -2.26
N TYR A 5 4.85 11.00 -3.54
CA TYR A 5 5.15 9.70 -4.13
C TYR A 5 6.39 9.06 -3.51
N ASP A 6 7.48 9.81 -3.39
CA ASP A 6 8.71 9.30 -2.82
C ASP A 6 8.55 8.94 -1.34
N LEU A 7 7.81 9.76 -0.59
CA LEU A 7 7.51 9.48 0.80
C LEU A 7 6.68 8.21 0.92
N ALA A 8 5.64 8.07 0.11
CA ALA A 8 4.81 6.87 0.10
C ALA A 8 5.63 5.63 -0.28
N SER A 9 6.58 5.77 -1.20
CA SER A 9 7.48 4.67 -1.60
C SER A 9 8.32 4.19 -0.44
N LEU A 10 8.82 5.11 0.37
CA LEU A 10 9.66 4.76 1.53
C LEU A 10 8.84 4.18 2.67
N LEU A 11 7.74 4.85 3.04
CA LEU A 11 6.96 4.49 4.23
C LEU A 11 6.10 3.25 4.03
N HIS A 12 5.71 2.96 2.81
CA HIS A 12 4.78 1.88 2.48
C HIS A 12 5.38 0.90 1.46
N ASP A 13 6.63 0.52 1.73
CA ASP A 13 7.34 -0.45 0.92
C ASP A 13 6.63 -1.81 0.98
N CYS A 14 6.56 -2.51 -0.17
CA CYS A 14 5.94 -3.83 -0.27
C CYS A 14 6.71 -4.91 0.49
N TYR A 15 8.01 -4.73 0.67
CA TYR A 15 8.92 -5.71 1.25
C TYR A 15 9.18 -5.48 2.73
N HIS A 16 8.79 -4.33 3.25
CA HIS A 16 8.96 -4.00 4.66
C HIS A 16 7.80 -3.14 5.15
N ARG A 17 7.23 -3.54 6.26
CA ARG A 17 6.09 -2.85 6.84
C ARG A 17 6.51 -2.19 8.15
N PHE A 18 6.50 -0.86 8.16
CA PHE A 18 6.78 -0.07 9.36
C PHE A 18 5.52 0.04 10.21
N ASP A 19 5.68 0.18 11.53
CA ASP A 19 4.55 0.42 12.40
C ASP A 19 3.97 1.82 12.18
N GLN A 20 2.72 2.00 12.62
CA GLN A 20 1.99 3.25 12.37
C GLN A 20 2.66 4.45 13.02
N SER A 21 3.21 4.30 14.22
CA SER A 21 3.86 5.41 14.92
C SER A 21 5.14 5.86 14.20
N THR A 22 5.90 4.91 13.65
CA THR A 22 7.09 5.22 12.85
C THR A 22 6.71 5.95 11.57
N VAL A 23 5.67 5.48 10.88
CA VAL A 23 5.17 6.13 9.66
C VAL A 23 4.74 7.57 9.94
N GLU A 24 3.98 7.79 11.00
CA GLU A 24 3.49 9.12 11.35
C GLU A 24 4.65 10.06 11.69
N ARG A 25 5.62 9.58 12.44
CA ARG A 25 6.78 10.37 12.84
C ARG A 25 7.64 10.78 11.64
N TRP A 26 7.91 9.84 10.76
CA TRP A 26 8.71 10.11 9.56
C TRP A 26 7.97 11.03 8.58
N ARG A 27 6.66 10.86 8.45
CA ARG A 27 5.84 11.72 7.61
C ARG A 27 5.89 13.16 8.09
N ALA A 28 5.74 13.38 9.39
CA ALA A 28 5.82 14.71 9.99
C ALA A 28 7.20 15.34 9.78
N ALA A 29 8.27 14.58 9.99
CA ALA A 29 9.63 15.05 9.79
C ALA A 29 9.89 15.41 8.32
N TRP A 30 9.38 14.60 7.39
CA TRP A 30 9.50 14.89 5.96
C TRP A 30 8.82 16.19 5.59
N LEU A 31 7.61 16.42 6.09
CA LEU A 31 6.86 17.64 5.79
C LEU A 31 7.63 18.89 6.22
N VAL A 32 8.21 18.86 7.42
CA VAL A 32 8.99 19.99 7.95
C VAL A 32 10.26 20.22 7.11
N ARG A 33 10.99 19.14 6.79
CA ARG A 33 12.28 19.26 6.12
C ARG A 33 12.19 19.52 4.63
N SER A 34 11.11 19.07 3.99
CA SER A 34 10.96 19.20 2.53
C SER A 34 10.76 20.65 2.08
N GLY A 35 10.21 21.49 2.96
CA GLY A 35 9.90 22.87 2.61
C GLY A 35 8.73 23.00 1.65
N PHE A 36 8.00 21.93 1.35
CA PHE A 36 6.81 22.01 0.52
C PHE A 36 5.67 22.71 1.27
N ASP A 37 4.96 23.57 0.57
CA ASP A 37 3.80 24.27 1.12
C ASP A 37 2.56 23.39 0.98
N LEU A 38 2.47 22.38 1.84
CA LEU A 38 1.36 21.43 1.87
C LEU A 38 0.61 21.57 3.19
N ASP A 39 -0.73 21.50 3.12
CA ASP A 39 -1.57 21.50 4.31
C ASP A 39 -1.28 20.22 5.14
N PRO A 40 -0.78 20.35 6.37
CA PRO A 40 -0.43 19.19 7.19
C PRO A 40 -1.61 18.25 7.44
N GLU A 41 -2.84 18.76 7.44
CA GLU A 41 -4.03 17.91 7.64
C GLU A 41 -4.35 17.06 6.43
N ARG A 42 -3.93 17.48 5.24
CA ARG A 42 -4.19 16.78 3.99
C ARG A 42 -3.10 15.79 3.60
N VAL A 43 -1.88 15.96 4.12
CA VAL A 43 -0.74 15.12 3.76
C VAL A 43 -0.97 13.65 4.12
N PRO A 44 -1.51 13.28 5.30
CA PRO A 44 -1.76 11.89 5.61
C PRO A 44 -2.64 11.18 4.57
N ARG A 45 -3.72 11.85 4.15
CA ARG A 45 -4.61 11.29 3.13
C ARG A 45 -3.92 11.15 1.78
N LEU A 46 -3.17 12.16 1.36
CA LEU A 46 -2.45 12.13 0.08
C LEU A 46 -1.42 10.99 0.05
N VAL A 47 -0.67 10.82 1.13
CA VAL A 47 0.31 9.74 1.25
C VAL A 47 -0.38 8.37 1.21
N ASP A 48 -1.47 8.21 1.96
CA ASP A 48 -2.19 6.96 2.01
C ASP A 48 -2.82 6.59 0.66
N LEU A 49 -3.43 7.55 -0.03
CA LEU A 49 -4.00 7.30 -1.36
C LEU A 49 -2.92 6.94 -2.37
N THR A 50 -1.78 7.61 -2.32
CA THR A 50 -0.65 7.30 -3.19
C THR A 50 -0.11 5.90 -2.88
N ALA A 51 0.01 5.55 -1.61
CA ALA A 51 0.46 4.23 -1.18
C ALA A 51 -0.51 3.13 -1.64
N ILE A 52 -1.82 3.35 -1.51
CA ILE A 52 -2.84 2.41 -1.97
C ILE A 52 -2.69 2.16 -3.47
N GLN A 53 -2.55 3.22 -4.25
CA GLN A 53 -2.36 3.12 -5.70
C GLN A 53 -1.12 2.28 -6.05
N ARG A 54 0.00 2.57 -5.40
CA ARG A 54 1.25 1.84 -5.63
C ARG A 54 1.13 0.38 -5.25
N GLN A 55 0.51 0.09 -4.11
CA GLN A 55 0.38 -1.27 -3.62
C GLN A 55 -0.59 -2.11 -4.46
N LEU A 56 -1.69 -1.52 -4.93
CA LEU A 56 -2.60 -2.18 -5.87
C LEU A 56 -1.85 -2.55 -7.16
N LYS A 57 -1.05 -1.63 -7.66
CA LYS A 57 -0.24 -1.88 -8.85
C LYS A 57 0.77 -3.01 -8.62
N ALA A 58 1.43 -3.02 -7.45
CA ALA A 58 2.40 -4.06 -7.12
C ALA A 58 1.74 -5.44 -7.05
N VAL A 59 0.58 -5.56 -6.40
CA VAL A 59 -0.16 -6.82 -6.33
C VAL A 59 -0.51 -7.31 -7.74
N GLY A 60 -0.98 -6.42 -8.60
CA GLY A 60 -1.29 -6.75 -9.98
C GLY A 60 -0.08 -7.26 -10.76
N ILE A 61 1.07 -6.62 -10.58
CA ILE A 61 2.32 -7.02 -11.22
C ILE A 61 2.76 -8.39 -10.71
N PHE A 62 2.74 -8.63 -9.40
CA PHE A 62 3.16 -9.90 -8.81
C PHE A 62 2.27 -11.05 -9.30
N ALA A 63 0.96 -10.85 -9.31
CA ALA A 63 0.03 -11.84 -9.82
C ALA A 63 0.24 -12.12 -11.31
N ARG A 64 0.48 -11.07 -12.11
CA ARG A 64 0.72 -11.20 -13.54
C ARG A 64 2.01 -11.96 -13.83
N LEU A 65 3.06 -11.74 -13.06
CA LEU A 65 4.32 -12.46 -13.23
C LEU A 65 4.12 -13.97 -13.04
N GLN A 66 3.30 -14.37 -12.08
CA GLN A 66 2.98 -15.77 -11.88
C GLN A 66 2.08 -16.32 -13.00
N LEU A 67 0.99 -15.63 -13.30
CA LEU A 67 -0.02 -16.12 -14.24
C LEU A 67 0.47 -16.18 -15.68
N ARG A 68 1.30 -15.20 -16.09
CA ARG A 68 1.79 -15.10 -17.46
C ARG A 68 3.15 -15.78 -17.64
N ASP A 69 4.08 -15.53 -16.69
CA ASP A 69 5.48 -15.92 -16.86
C ASP A 69 5.89 -17.06 -15.92
N GLY A 70 4.99 -17.53 -15.07
CA GLY A 70 5.27 -18.60 -14.11
C GLY A 70 6.25 -18.23 -13.01
N LYS A 71 6.57 -16.94 -12.83
CA LYS A 71 7.49 -16.48 -11.82
C LYS A 71 6.80 -16.38 -10.47
N THR A 72 7.36 -17.01 -9.45
CA THR A 72 6.75 -17.15 -8.13
C THR A 72 7.49 -16.38 -7.03
N THR A 73 8.62 -15.74 -7.36
CA THR A 73 9.51 -15.10 -6.37
C THR A 73 8.79 -14.05 -5.51
N HIS A 74 7.82 -13.33 -6.09
CA HIS A 74 7.13 -12.23 -5.41
C HIS A 74 5.79 -12.61 -4.78
N LEU A 75 5.32 -13.84 -4.94
CA LEU A 75 3.98 -14.23 -4.49
C LEU A 75 3.81 -14.14 -2.98
N ARG A 76 4.88 -14.37 -2.23
CA ARG A 76 4.85 -14.28 -0.76
C ARG A 76 4.50 -12.88 -0.25
N TRP A 77 4.71 -11.85 -1.08
CA TRP A 77 4.45 -10.46 -0.69
C TRP A 77 2.99 -10.05 -0.91
N ILE A 78 2.24 -10.80 -1.73
CA ILE A 78 0.85 -10.45 -2.06
C ILE A 78 -0.01 -10.40 -0.80
N GLY A 79 0.11 -11.39 0.08
CA GLY A 79 -0.66 -11.42 1.33
C GLY A 79 -0.37 -10.24 2.22
N THR A 80 0.91 -9.92 2.41
CA THR A 80 1.33 -8.79 3.24
C THR A 80 0.81 -7.47 2.68
N VAL A 81 0.90 -7.28 1.36
CA VAL A 81 0.43 -6.06 0.71
C VAL A 81 -1.09 -5.94 0.80
N LEU A 82 -1.82 -7.04 0.60
CA LEU A 82 -3.28 -7.03 0.73
C LEU A 82 -3.72 -6.69 2.15
N GLU A 83 -3.04 -7.21 3.18
CA GLU A 83 -3.32 -6.84 4.56
C GLU A 83 -3.14 -5.34 4.79
N ALA A 84 -2.04 -4.79 4.29
CA ALA A 84 -1.76 -3.35 4.41
C ALA A 84 -2.82 -2.52 3.70
N LEU A 85 -3.26 -2.95 2.52
CA LEU A 85 -4.32 -2.28 1.76
C LEU A 85 -5.65 -2.30 2.50
N ILE A 86 -6.03 -3.45 3.07
CA ILE A 86 -7.27 -3.59 3.83
C ILE A 86 -7.24 -2.67 5.05
N GLU A 87 -6.16 -2.67 5.79
CA GLU A 87 -6.01 -1.83 6.97
C GLU A 87 -6.08 -0.35 6.63
N ARG A 88 -5.37 0.06 5.56
CA ARG A 88 -5.32 1.47 5.17
C ARG A 88 -6.65 1.96 4.62
N SER A 89 -7.31 1.17 3.78
CA SER A 89 -8.60 1.56 3.20
C SER A 89 -9.70 1.67 4.26
N ALA A 90 -9.56 0.97 5.39
CA ALA A 90 -10.52 1.05 6.48
C ALA A 90 -10.58 2.44 7.13
N HIS A 91 -9.53 3.25 7.01
CA HIS A 91 -9.49 4.58 7.60
C HIS A 91 -10.28 5.64 6.83
N TYR A 92 -10.76 5.31 5.64
CA TYR A 92 -11.41 6.28 4.75
C TYR A 92 -12.79 5.79 4.35
N PRO A 93 -13.87 6.42 4.86
CA PRO A 93 -15.24 5.99 4.54
C PRO A 93 -15.57 5.99 3.05
N ASP A 94 -14.99 6.90 2.28
CA ASP A 94 -15.20 6.97 0.83
C ASP A 94 -14.51 5.82 0.09
N LEU A 95 -13.63 5.07 0.75
CA LEU A 95 -12.99 3.87 0.20
C LEU A 95 -13.68 2.58 0.65
N ALA A 96 -14.86 2.66 1.26
CA ALA A 96 -15.58 1.48 1.71
C ALA A 96 -15.82 0.44 0.61
N PRO A 97 -16.19 0.81 -0.64
CA PRO A 97 -16.30 -0.18 -1.71
C PRO A 97 -15.01 -0.90 -2.01
N LEU A 98 -13.89 -0.19 -2.03
CA LEU A 98 -12.58 -0.79 -2.22
C LEU A 98 -12.22 -1.72 -1.06
N HIS A 99 -12.44 -1.27 0.17
CA HIS A 99 -12.18 -2.06 1.37
C HIS A 99 -12.95 -3.38 1.35
N THR A 100 -14.23 -3.33 1.02
CA THR A 100 -15.08 -4.53 0.91
C THR A 100 -14.55 -5.49 -0.13
N GLU A 101 -14.16 -4.97 -1.30
CA GLU A 101 -13.64 -5.81 -2.38
C GLU A 101 -12.29 -6.44 -2.02
N LEU A 102 -11.42 -5.71 -1.35
CA LEU A 102 -10.13 -6.23 -0.90
C LEU A 102 -10.32 -7.36 0.12
N LYS A 103 -11.27 -7.21 1.04
CA LYS A 103 -11.59 -8.25 2.02
C LYS A 103 -12.16 -9.50 1.34
N ARG A 104 -12.89 -9.34 0.24
CA ARG A 104 -13.39 -10.46 -0.54
C ARG A 104 -12.28 -11.18 -1.28
N LEU A 105 -11.32 -10.42 -1.83
CA LEU A 105 -10.25 -10.96 -2.66
C LEU A 105 -9.12 -11.61 -1.85
N ALA A 106 -8.86 -11.13 -0.64
CA ALA A 106 -7.71 -11.58 0.13
C ALA A 106 -7.69 -13.11 0.37
N PRO A 107 -8.79 -13.74 0.82
CA PRO A 107 -8.79 -15.20 0.99
C PRO A 107 -8.69 -15.95 -0.35
N LEU A 108 -9.25 -15.39 -1.43
CA LEU A 108 -9.13 -16.00 -2.75
C LEU A 108 -7.69 -15.95 -3.26
N ALA A 109 -7.00 -14.84 -3.05
CA ALA A 109 -5.60 -14.71 -3.40
C ALA A 109 -4.73 -15.66 -2.57
N ALA A 110 -4.99 -15.77 -1.28
CA ALA A 110 -4.27 -16.70 -0.40
C ALA A 110 -4.43 -18.13 -0.90
N GLN A 111 -5.64 -18.52 -1.28
CA GLN A 111 -5.92 -19.84 -1.81
C GLN A 111 -5.25 -20.08 -3.16
N ARG A 112 -5.30 -19.10 -4.05
CA ARG A 112 -4.74 -19.18 -5.42
C ARG A 112 -3.22 -19.27 -5.42
N PHE A 113 -2.55 -18.60 -4.50
CA PHE A 113 -1.09 -18.49 -4.48
C PHE A 113 -0.42 -19.19 -3.30
N ALA A 114 -1.17 -19.84 -2.43
CA ALA A 114 -0.61 -20.47 -1.23
C ALA A 114 0.27 -21.70 -1.52
N ALA A 115 0.08 -22.33 -2.68
CA ALA A 115 0.80 -23.55 -3.06
C ALA A 115 2.18 -23.28 -3.67
N VAL A 116 2.66 -22.05 -3.55
CA VAL A 116 3.92 -21.64 -4.18
C VAL A 116 5.03 -21.55 -3.17
#